data_0d6e930eea345ae5ca0139d2f6cf4156
#
_entry.id   0d6e930eea345ae5ca0139d2f6cf4156
#
_cell.length_a   1.000
_cell.length_b   1.000
_cell.length_c   1.000
_cell.angle_alpha   90.00
_cell.angle_beta   90.00
_cell.angle_gamma   90.00
#
_symmetry.space_group_name_H-M   'P 1'
#
loop_
_entity.id
_entity.type
_entity.pdbx_description
1 polymer ?
#
loop_
_entity_poly.entity_id
_entity_poly.type
_entity_poly.pdbx_seq_one_letter_code
_entity_poly.pdbx_strand_id
1 'polypeptide(L)'
;MLDLRQPTAIATRILTIVGVILIVSSLIDYIMLLYPANPTQSQWRLAIVTQLVDRGILPMVGLAFLFAGYGMEAASGNGPSPRKALTDVKFWALMLASLLGLIFLLLFPLHLNNIRLDRTEKLNTITQQATVAEARVTSQVNNPEIAKEIEKQRELAKTQLVELSKDPQKLEQAINSPQIPEPIKQILQQAKTNPQVLQDFLNNQLNAQTLADRELQRIRSERQNAEEQTNQAALKSGIQTGSSTLLLALGYSLIGWTGLKSLGYVKLGRRKQAR
;
A
#
# COMPACT_ATOMS: atom_id res chain seq x y z
N MET A 1 50.61 -15.50 -26.89
CA MET A 1 49.26 -15.91 -26.43
C MET A 1 49.08 -15.38 -25.03
N LEU A 2 48.28 -14.34 -24.88
CA LEU A 2 47.93 -13.79 -23.56
C LEU A 2 47.18 -14.87 -22.77
N ASP A 3 47.68 -15.18 -21.58
CA ASP A 3 47.10 -16.21 -20.70
C ASP A 3 45.75 -15.69 -20.13
N LEU A 4 44.67 -15.92 -20.90
CA LEU A 4 43.28 -15.53 -20.56
C LEU A 4 42.71 -16.30 -19.35
N ARG A 5 43.48 -17.20 -18.73
CA ARG A 5 43.05 -18.04 -17.61
C ARG A 5 43.01 -17.29 -16.25
N GLN A 6 43.90 -16.30 -16.07
CA GLN A 6 43.96 -15.53 -14.80
C GLN A 6 42.75 -14.62 -14.54
N PRO A 7 42.27 -13.82 -15.52
CA PRO A 7 41.14 -12.94 -15.29
C PRO A 7 39.83 -13.69 -15.01
N THR A 8 39.63 -14.87 -15.59
CA THR A 8 38.44 -15.70 -15.33
C THR A 8 38.42 -16.26 -13.91
N ALA A 9 39.54 -16.65 -13.33
CA ALA A 9 39.63 -17.17 -11.96
C ALA A 9 39.31 -16.09 -10.93
N ILE A 10 39.74 -14.83 -11.15
CA ILE A 10 39.43 -13.70 -10.29
C ILE A 10 37.93 -13.37 -10.36
N ALA A 11 37.36 -13.28 -11.57
CA ALA A 11 35.93 -13.01 -11.77
C ALA A 11 35.05 -14.08 -11.08
N THR A 12 35.41 -15.34 -11.21
CA THR A 12 34.72 -16.48 -10.55
C THR A 12 34.68 -16.31 -9.03
N ARG A 13 35.81 -15.99 -8.42
CA ARG A 13 35.90 -15.80 -6.96
C ARG A 13 35.07 -14.59 -6.51
N ILE A 14 35.16 -13.48 -7.22
CA ILE A 14 34.39 -12.27 -6.92
C ILE A 14 32.88 -12.56 -6.96
N LEU A 15 32.39 -13.20 -8.02
CA LEU A 15 30.99 -13.56 -8.16
C LEU A 15 30.52 -14.48 -7.02
N THR A 16 31.30 -15.47 -6.65
CA THR A 16 30.97 -16.38 -5.54
C THR A 16 30.90 -15.63 -4.21
N ILE A 17 31.88 -14.75 -3.92
CA ILE A 17 31.92 -13.98 -2.67
C ILE A 17 30.73 -13.01 -2.63
N VAL A 18 30.47 -12.25 -3.69
CA VAL A 18 29.34 -11.30 -3.77
C VAL A 18 28.03 -12.07 -3.60
N GLY A 19 27.86 -13.23 -4.26
CA GLY A 19 26.69 -14.07 -4.11
C GLY A 19 26.44 -14.50 -2.68
N VAL A 20 27.47 -14.95 -1.96
CA VAL A 20 27.38 -15.34 -0.55
C VAL A 20 27.02 -14.14 0.34
N ILE A 21 27.67 -12.98 0.13
CA ILE A 21 27.40 -11.77 0.91
C ILE A 21 25.94 -11.34 0.73
N LEU A 22 25.43 -11.32 -0.50
CA LEU A 22 24.04 -10.95 -0.78
C LEU A 22 23.05 -11.91 -0.10
N ILE A 23 23.30 -13.21 -0.13
CA ILE A 23 22.45 -14.20 0.52
C ILE A 23 22.46 -13.99 2.04
N VAL A 24 23.63 -13.88 2.65
CA VAL A 24 23.77 -13.72 4.11
C VAL A 24 23.15 -12.40 4.57
N SER A 25 23.43 -11.30 3.89
CA SER A 25 22.83 -9.99 4.18
C SER A 25 21.29 -10.05 4.13
N SER A 26 20.73 -10.67 3.09
CA SER A 26 19.28 -10.81 2.95
C SER A 26 18.66 -11.68 4.05
N LEU A 27 19.34 -12.73 4.51
CA LEU A 27 18.86 -13.55 5.62
C LEU A 27 18.85 -12.77 6.94
N ILE A 28 19.88 -11.96 7.18
CA ILE A 28 19.94 -11.06 8.35
C ILE A 28 18.77 -10.07 8.28
N ASP A 29 18.53 -9.47 7.11
CA ASP A 29 17.40 -8.57 6.90
C ASP A 29 16.05 -9.21 7.19
N TYR A 30 15.85 -10.48 6.78
CA TYR A 30 14.62 -11.22 7.08
C TYR A 30 14.43 -11.46 8.58
N ILE A 31 15.51 -11.78 9.30
CA ILE A 31 15.47 -11.97 10.76
C ILE A 31 15.11 -10.64 11.45
N MET A 32 15.77 -9.55 11.04
CA MET A 32 15.50 -8.21 11.60
C MET A 32 14.08 -7.72 11.31
N LEU A 33 13.54 -8.09 10.16
CA LEU A 33 12.17 -7.73 9.78
C LEU A 33 11.12 -8.35 10.71
N LEU A 34 11.38 -9.52 11.28
CA LEU A 34 10.47 -10.19 12.19
C LEU A 34 10.45 -9.57 13.60
N TYR A 35 11.37 -8.65 13.90
CA TYR A 35 11.45 -8.00 15.21
C TYR A 35 11.07 -6.51 15.14
N PRO A 36 10.16 -5.99 16.01
CA PRO A 36 9.40 -6.72 17.04
C PRO A 36 8.22 -7.50 16.45
N ALA A 37 8.03 -8.74 16.91
CA ALA A 37 6.94 -9.58 16.41
C ALA A 37 5.58 -9.16 17.00
N ASN A 38 4.64 -8.82 16.12
CA ASN A 38 3.26 -8.53 16.49
C ASN A 38 2.26 -9.25 15.56
N PRO A 39 2.18 -10.60 15.61
CA PRO A 39 1.41 -11.39 14.65
C PRO A 39 -0.11 -11.23 14.80
N THR A 40 -0.59 -10.60 15.88
CA THR A 40 -2.01 -10.36 16.10
C THR A 40 -2.55 -9.18 15.29
N GLN A 41 -1.70 -8.21 14.94
CA GLN A 41 -2.09 -7.06 14.16
C GLN A 41 -2.12 -7.36 12.65
N SER A 42 -3.25 -7.07 12.00
CA SER A 42 -3.43 -7.24 10.54
C SER A 42 -2.42 -6.42 9.73
N GLN A 43 -2.18 -5.18 10.14
CA GLN A 43 -1.22 -4.28 9.49
C GLN A 43 0.22 -4.80 9.58
N TRP A 44 0.64 -5.37 10.72
CA TRP A 44 1.96 -5.97 10.87
C TRP A 44 2.13 -7.16 9.93
N ARG A 45 1.13 -8.06 9.85
CA ARG A 45 1.18 -9.23 8.95
C ARG A 45 1.29 -8.81 7.48
N LEU A 46 0.54 -7.79 7.06
CA LEU A 46 0.64 -7.24 5.71
C LEU A 46 2.00 -6.62 5.44
N ALA A 47 2.50 -5.80 6.37
CA ALA A 47 3.80 -5.13 6.23
C ALA A 47 4.94 -6.13 6.11
N ILE A 48 4.96 -7.19 6.94
CA ILE A 48 5.98 -8.24 6.88
C ILE A 48 5.96 -8.96 5.53
N VAL A 49 4.79 -9.39 5.06
CA VAL A 49 4.70 -10.10 3.78
C VAL A 49 5.17 -9.21 2.63
N THR A 50 4.71 -7.96 2.59
CA THR A 50 5.12 -7.00 1.56
C THR A 50 6.64 -6.79 1.57
N GLN A 51 7.23 -6.54 2.75
CA GLN A 51 8.67 -6.31 2.87
C GLN A 51 9.50 -7.57 2.56
N LEU A 52 9.03 -8.76 2.93
CA LEU A 52 9.68 -10.03 2.55
C LEU A 52 9.69 -10.21 1.02
N VAL A 53 8.58 -9.89 0.36
CA VAL A 53 8.45 -9.98 -1.09
C VAL A 53 9.34 -8.96 -1.79
N ASP A 54 9.31 -7.70 -1.34
CA ASP A 54 10.11 -6.61 -1.92
C ASP A 54 11.61 -6.90 -1.84
N ARG A 55 12.07 -7.52 -0.74
CA ARG A 55 13.47 -7.92 -0.55
C ARG A 55 13.80 -9.30 -1.13
N GLY A 56 12.79 -10.05 -1.60
CA GLY A 56 12.93 -11.41 -2.09
C GLY A 56 13.82 -11.55 -3.34
N ILE A 57 14.00 -10.49 -4.09
CA ILE A 57 14.87 -10.46 -5.27
C ILE A 57 16.35 -10.55 -4.89
N LEU A 58 16.76 -9.95 -3.76
CA LEU A 58 18.17 -9.88 -3.37
C LEU A 58 18.83 -11.25 -3.18
N PRO A 59 18.27 -12.19 -2.39
CA PRO A 59 18.87 -13.50 -2.27
C PRO A 59 18.78 -14.32 -3.57
N MET A 60 17.81 -14.06 -4.46
CA MET A 60 17.74 -14.69 -5.77
C MET A 60 18.89 -14.23 -6.67
N VAL A 61 19.21 -12.93 -6.68
CA VAL A 61 20.40 -12.40 -7.38
C VAL A 61 21.69 -12.96 -6.77
N GLY A 62 21.75 -13.07 -5.45
CA GLY A 62 22.85 -13.72 -4.73
C GLY A 62 23.08 -15.17 -5.18
N LEU A 63 22.01 -15.95 -5.31
CA LEU A 63 22.06 -17.32 -5.84
C LEU A 63 22.53 -17.33 -7.30
N ALA A 64 22.04 -16.41 -8.15
CA ALA A 64 22.47 -16.32 -9.54
C ALA A 64 23.97 -16.06 -9.64
N PHE A 65 24.51 -15.12 -8.87
CA PHE A 65 25.97 -14.84 -8.84
C PHE A 65 26.77 -16.02 -8.32
N LEU A 66 26.31 -16.67 -7.27
CA LEU A 66 26.95 -17.85 -6.71
C LEU A 66 27.04 -18.97 -7.76
N PHE A 67 25.94 -19.30 -8.46
CA PHE A 67 25.94 -20.35 -9.47
C PHE A 67 26.64 -19.95 -10.74
N ALA A 68 26.64 -18.67 -11.14
CA ALA A 68 27.46 -18.18 -12.24
C ALA A 68 28.95 -18.34 -11.95
N GLY A 69 29.40 -18.00 -10.75
CA GLY A 69 30.76 -18.22 -10.29
C GLY A 69 31.17 -19.71 -10.38
N TYR A 70 30.35 -20.58 -9.85
CA TYR A 70 30.62 -22.03 -9.93
C TYR A 70 30.54 -22.59 -11.35
N GLY A 71 29.67 -22.06 -12.19
CA GLY A 71 29.58 -22.45 -13.61
C GLY A 71 30.85 -22.10 -14.39
N MET A 72 31.38 -20.90 -14.15
CA MET A 72 32.66 -20.46 -14.76
C MET A 72 33.84 -21.29 -14.26
N GLU A 73 33.89 -21.67 -12.99
CA GLU A 73 34.92 -22.54 -12.44
C GLU A 73 34.89 -23.94 -13.10
N ALA A 74 33.70 -24.50 -13.25
CA ALA A 74 33.53 -25.80 -13.91
C ALA A 74 33.92 -25.75 -15.38
N ALA A 75 33.60 -24.66 -16.11
CA ALA A 75 33.93 -24.46 -17.49
C ALA A 75 35.46 -24.30 -17.74
N SER A 76 36.19 -23.79 -16.73
CA SER A 76 37.67 -23.65 -16.81
C SER A 76 38.43 -24.95 -16.55
N GLY A 77 37.75 -26.08 -16.31
CA GLY A 77 38.35 -27.38 -16.05
C GLY A 77 38.88 -27.56 -14.61
N ASN A 78 38.75 -26.55 -13.79
CA ASN A 78 39.16 -26.56 -12.36
C ASN A 78 37.99 -26.89 -11.42
N GLY A 79 36.98 -27.60 -11.92
CA GLY A 79 35.83 -27.96 -11.10
C GLY A 79 36.21 -28.67 -9.81
N PRO A 80 35.63 -28.34 -8.67
CA PRO A 80 35.96 -28.97 -7.41
C PRO A 80 35.67 -30.50 -7.46
N SER A 81 36.54 -31.28 -6.86
CA SER A 81 36.33 -32.72 -6.68
C SER A 81 34.98 -32.97 -5.97
N PRO A 82 34.30 -34.09 -6.26
CA PRO A 82 33.03 -34.43 -5.64
C PRO A 82 33.16 -34.45 -4.11
N ARG A 83 32.52 -33.45 -3.46
CA ARG A 83 32.45 -33.33 -1.99
C ARG A 83 31.17 -34.01 -1.48
N LYS A 84 31.19 -34.42 -0.23
CA LYS A 84 29.96 -34.91 0.42
C LYS A 84 28.93 -33.78 0.41
N ALA A 85 27.66 -34.09 0.13
CA ALA A 85 26.56 -33.11 0.00
C ALA A 85 26.50 -32.10 1.16
N LEU A 86 26.68 -32.56 2.38
CA LEU A 86 26.63 -31.72 3.59
C LEU A 86 27.77 -30.70 3.71
N THR A 87 28.86 -30.85 2.96
CA THR A 87 30.00 -29.92 2.97
C THR A 87 30.02 -29.02 1.72
N ASP A 88 29.07 -29.19 0.80
CA ASP A 88 29.00 -28.44 -0.43
C ASP A 88 28.08 -27.19 -0.27
N VAL A 89 28.66 -26.01 -0.39
CA VAL A 89 27.93 -24.74 -0.35
C VAL A 89 26.83 -24.71 -1.42
N LYS A 90 27.02 -25.35 -2.58
CA LYS A 90 26.01 -25.45 -3.63
C LYS A 90 24.74 -26.15 -3.15
N PHE A 91 24.92 -27.25 -2.40
CA PHE A 91 23.79 -28.00 -1.83
C PHE A 91 22.97 -27.11 -0.88
N TRP A 92 23.64 -26.42 0.05
CA TRP A 92 22.95 -25.54 1.00
C TRP A 92 22.27 -24.34 0.32
N ALA A 93 22.89 -23.78 -0.72
CA ALA A 93 22.28 -22.70 -1.52
C ALA A 93 21.02 -23.19 -2.25
N LEU A 94 21.00 -24.41 -2.79
CA LEU A 94 19.82 -24.99 -3.44
C LEU A 94 18.74 -25.39 -2.45
N MET A 95 19.12 -25.91 -1.27
CA MET A 95 18.18 -26.15 -0.17
C MET A 95 17.53 -24.85 0.28
N LEU A 96 18.31 -23.78 0.43
CA LEU A 96 17.79 -22.46 0.76
C LEU A 96 16.85 -21.94 -0.33
N ALA A 97 17.20 -22.07 -1.61
CA ALA A 97 16.33 -21.69 -2.72
C ALA A 97 15.01 -22.47 -2.66
N SER A 98 15.05 -23.79 -2.47
CA SER A 98 13.84 -24.61 -2.36
C SER A 98 12.96 -24.20 -1.17
N LEU A 99 13.59 -23.90 -0.03
CA LEU A 99 12.89 -23.44 1.19
C LEU A 99 12.24 -22.08 0.95
N LEU A 100 12.96 -21.11 0.37
CA LEU A 100 12.42 -19.80 0.04
C LEU A 100 11.28 -19.90 -0.98
N GLY A 101 11.43 -20.76 -1.99
CA GLY A 101 10.36 -21.05 -2.96
C GLY A 101 9.08 -21.53 -2.29
N LEU A 102 9.20 -22.46 -1.34
CA LEU A 102 8.07 -22.96 -0.54
C LEU A 102 7.46 -21.85 0.35
N ILE A 103 8.32 -21.06 1.01
CA ILE A 103 7.86 -19.94 1.84
C ILE A 103 7.06 -18.94 1.00
N PHE A 104 7.58 -18.49 -0.15
CA PHE A 104 6.86 -17.55 -1.02
C PHE A 104 5.57 -18.17 -1.58
N LEU A 105 5.55 -19.47 -1.87
CA LEU A 105 4.34 -20.15 -2.29
C LEU A 105 3.25 -20.14 -1.21
N LEU A 106 3.63 -20.33 0.06
CA LEU A 106 2.70 -20.25 1.20
C LEU A 106 2.29 -18.81 1.53
N LEU A 107 3.20 -17.85 1.32
CA LEU A 107 2.91 -16.43 1.56
C LEU A 107 1.86 -15.87 0.59
N PHE A 108 1.73 -16.42 -0.60
CA PHE A 108 0.75 -15.94 -1.58
C PHE A 108 -0.70 -16.00 -1.08
N PRO A 109 -1.26 -17.17 -0.72
CA PRO A 109 -2.62 -17.24 -0.18
C PRO A 109 -2.76 -16.51 1.16
N LEU A 110 -1.73 -16.52 1.99
CA LEU A 110 -1.72 -15.79 3.25
C LEU A 110 -1.82 -14.27 3.02
N HIS A 111 -1.11 -13.73 2.03
CA HIS A 111 -1.17 -12.33 1.66
C HIS A 111 -2.57 -11.93 1.19
N LEU A 112 -3.18 -12.69 0.31
CA LEU A 112 -4.55 -12.44 -0.16
C LEU A 112 -5.56 -12.43 0.99
N ASN A 113 -5.44 -13.37 1.92
CA ASN A 113 -6.30 -13.41 3.10
C ASN A 113 -6.08 -12.19 4.02
N ASN A 114 -4.84 -11.80 4.25
CA ASN A 114 -4.52 -10.64 5.07
C ASN A 114 -5.04 -9.33 4.46
N ILE A 115 -4.98 -9.17 3.12
CA ILE A 115 -5.59 -8.02 2.42
C ILE A 115 -7.10 -7.99 2.65
N ARG A 116 -7.77 -9.13 2.55
CA ARG A 116 -9.23 -9.20 2.77
C ARG A 116 -9.61 -8.79 4.19
N LEU A 117 -8.86 -9.28 5.19
CA LEU A 117 -9.09 -8.93 6.59
C LEU A 117 -8.83 -7.44 6.86
N ASP A 118 -7.70 -6.89 6.42
CA ASP A 118 -7.35 -5.47 6.57
C ASP A 118 -8.37 -4.56 5.87
N ARG A 119 -8.79 -4.92 4.64
CA ARG A 119 -9.85 -4.20 3.93
C ARG A 119 -11.16 -4.17 4.72
N THR A 120 -11.58 -5.32 5.24
CA THR A 120 -12.82 -5.42 6.02
C THR A 120 -12.75 -4.58 7.29
N GLU A 121 -11.63 -4.63 8.00
CA GLU A 121 -11.38 -3.85 9.22
C GLU A 121 -11.43 -2.34 8.93
N LYS A 122 -10.76 -1.89 7.85
CA LYS A 122 -10.78 -0.48 7.42
C LYS A 122 -12.16 -0.02 7.00
N LEU A 123 -12.89 -0.80 6.20
CA LEU A 123 -14.25 -0.47 5.79
C LEU A 123 -15.20 -0.36 6.99
N ASN A 124 -15.09 -1.27 7.96
CA ASN A 124 -15.87 -1.20 9.20
C ASN A 124 -15.54 0.08 9.99
N THR A 125 -14.26 0.43 10.10
CA THR A 125 -13.82 1.65 10.79
C THR A 125 -14.36 2.91 10.10
N ILE A 126 -14.26 3.00 8.77
CA ILE A 126 -14.79 4.11 7.97
C ILE A 126 -16.31 4.24 8.17
N THR A 127 -17.03 3.12 8.07
CA THR A 127 -18.49 3.10 8.29
C THR A 127 -18.87 3.55 9.69
N GLN A 128 -18.16 3.04 10.70
CA GLN A 128 -18.40 3.41 12.09
C GLN A 128 -18.15 4.90 12.34
N GLN A 129 -17.02 5.44 11.82
CA GLN A 129 -16.70 6.85 11.96
C GLN A 129 -17.74 7.74 11.27
N ALA A 130 -18.18 7.37 10.07
CA ALA A 130 -19.24 8.09 9.36
C ALA A 130 -20.56 8.04 10.11
N THR A 131 -20.96 6.88 10.63
CA THR A 131 -22.20 6.72 11.43
C THR A 131 -22.17 7.59 12.69
N VAL A 132 -21.05 7.63 13.41
CA VAL A 132 -20.89 8.49 14.59
C VAL A 132 -20.95 9.97 14.20
N ALA A 133 -20.33 10.36 13.08
CA ALA A 133 -20.36 11.73 12.59
C ALA A 133 -21.78 12.14 12.16
N GLU A 134 -22.50 11.29 11.42
CA GLU A 134 -23.90 11.53 11.03
C GLU A 134 -24.83 11.66 12.26
N ALA A 135 -24.67 10.77 13.24
CA ALA A 135 -25.44 10.82 14.48
C ALA A 135 -25.18 12.11 15.27
N ARG A 136 -23.92 12.59 15.27
CA ARG A 136 -23.56 13.87 15.91
C ARG A 136 -24.24 15.05 15.23
N VAL A 137 -24.21 15.13 13.90
CA VAL A 137 -24.89 16.20 13.13
C VAL A 137 -26.39 16.16 13.41
N THR A 138 -27.01 14.98 13.35
CA THR A 138 -28.44 14.82 13.61
C THR A 138 -28.82 15.21 15.02
N SER A 139 -28.02 14.85 16.02
CA SER A 139 -28.27 15.22 17.42
C SER A 139 -28.13 16.74 17.67
N GLN A 140 -27.18 17.38 16.98
CA GLN A 140 -26.99 18.84 17.06
C GLN A 140 -28.15 19.59 16.47
N VAL A 141 -28.69 19.19 15.33
CA VAL A 141 -29.84 19.84 14.69
C VAL A 141 -31.13 19.65 15.50
N ASN A 142 -31.29 18.49 16.13
CA ASN A 142 -32.45 18.18 16.98
C ASN A 142 -32.34 18.77 18.39
N ASN A 143 -31.20 19.38 18.75
CA ASN A 143 -31.06 20.04 20.05
C ASN A 143 -31.71 21.45 20.01
N PRO A 144 -32.75 21.70 20.83
CA PRO A 144 -33.48 22.97 20.81
C PRO A 144 -32.64 24.18 21.22
N GLU A 145 -31.58 23.98 22.02
CA GLU A 145 -30.66 25.06 22.40
C GLU A 145 -29.77 25.47 21.23
N ILE A 146 -29.22 24.48 20.50
CA ILE A 146 -28.41 24.73 19.32
C ILE A 146 -29.25 25.34 18.21
N ALA A 147 -30.45 24.84 18.00
CA ALA A 147 -31.39 25.42 17.03
C ALA A 147 -31.68 26.90 17.31
N LYS A 148 -31.90 27.29 18.58
CA LYS A 148 -32.10 28.68 19.01
C LYS A 148 -30.83 29.53 18.76
N GLU A 149 -29.66 29.01 19.04
CA GLU A 149 -28.42 29.75 18.82
C GLU A 149 -28.15 29.96 17.34
N ILE A 150 -28.40 28.97 16.49
CA ILE A 150 -28.30 29.10 15.00
C ILE A 150 -29.30 30.15 14.50
N GLU A 151 -30.54 30.13 14.99
CA GLU A 151 -31.56 31.10 14.61
C GLU A 151 -31.19 32.53 15.05
N LYS A 152 -30.62 32.70 16.21
CA LYS A 152 -30.11 33.98 16.70
C LYS A 152 -28.97 34.51 15.84
N GLN A 153 -28.00 33.64 15.48
CA GLN A 153 -26.93 34.02 14.59
C GLN A 153 -27.42 34.35 13.19
N ARG A 154 -28.42 33.62 12.70
CA ARG A 154 -29.08 33.87 11.42
C ARG A 154 -29.79 35.26 11.43
N GLU A 155 -30.54 35.59 12.47
CA GLU A 155 -31.19 36.91 12.58
C GLU A 155 -30.18 38.06 12.68
N LEU A 156 -29.04 37.86 13.36
CA LEU A 156 -27.94 38.82 13.42
C LEU A 156 -27.31 39.00 12.02
N ALA A 157 -27.02 37.91 11.32
CA ALA A 157 -26.47 37.94 9.96
C ALA A 157 -27.45 38.61 8.99
N LYS A 158 -28.75 38.32 9.10
CA LYS A 158 -29.81 38.96 8.30
C LYS A 158 -29.86 40.46 8.54
N THR A 159 -29.83 40.88 9.82
CA THR A 159 -29.84 42.31 10.16
C THR A 159 -28.62 43.03 9.56
N GLN A 160 -27.43 42.47 9.72
CA GLN A 160 -26.19 43.02 9.17
C GLN A 160 -26.20 43.11 7.64
N LEU A 161 -26.69 42.06 6.96
CA LEU A 161 -26.76 42.04 5.49
C LEU A 161 -27.83 42.98 4.93
N VAL A 162 -28.97 43.11 5.62
CA VAL A 162 -30.01 44.07 5.27
C VAL A 162 -29.50 45.50 5.50
N GLU A 163 -28.77 45.75 6.56
CA GLU A 163 -28.15 47.07 6.82
C GLU A 163 -27.07 47.41 5.78
N LEU A 164 -26.26 46.40 5.44
CA LEU A 164 -25.26 46.53 4.36
C LEU A 164 -25.90 46.81 2.99
N SER A 165 -27.05 46.20 2.69
CA SER A 165 -27.76 46.39 1.42
C SER A 165 -28.41 47.76 1.29
N LYS A 166 -28.67 48.47 2.38
CA LYS A 166 -29.22 49.84 2.36
C LYS A 166 -28.17 50.90 2.09
N ASP A 167 -26.89 50.64 2.27
CA ASP A 167 -25.78 51.55 2.02
C ASP A 167 -25.00 51.13 0.77
N PRO A 168 -25.17 51.77 -0.37
CA PRO A 168 -24.53 51.41 -1.63
C PRO A 168 -22.99 51.41 -1.54
N GLN A 169 -22.40 52.32 -0.75
CA GLN A 169 -20.95 52.42 -0.62
C GLN A 169 -20.36 51.23 0.20
N LYS A 170 -21.02 50.85 1.29
CA LYS A 170 -20.62 49.70 2.09
C LYS A 170 -20.83 48.39 1.32
N LEU A 171 -21.89 48.29 0.53
CA LEU A 171 -22.15 47.14 -0.30
C LEU A 171 -21.03 46.95 -1.36
N GLU A 172 -20.60 48.05 -1.97
CA GLU A 172 -19.52 48.03 -2.95
C GLU A 172 -18.15 47.67 -2.33
N GLN A 173 -17.86 48.19 -1.16
CA GLN A 173 -16.68 47.80 -0.37
C GLN A 173 -16.71 46.33 -0.01
N ALA A 174 -17.84 45.78 0.39
CA ALA A 174 -18.00 44.37 0.70
C ALA A 174 -17.79 43.47 -0.54
N ILE A 175 -18.35 43.84 -1.70
CA ILE A 175 -18.19 43.11 -2.96
C ILE A 175 -16.70 43.07 -3.39
N ASN A 176 -15.99 44.18 -3.21
CA ASN A 176 -14.57 44.28 -3.56
C ASN A 176 -13.63 43.72 -2.50
N SER A 177 -14.14 43.30 -1.35
CA SER A 177 -13.31 42.74 -0.27
C SER A 177 -12.76 41.37 -0.65
N PRO A 178 -11.44 41.11 -0.50
CA PRO A 178 -10.84 39.77 -0.73
C PRO A 178 -11.25 38.72 0.33
N GLN A 179 -11.83 39.19 1.44
CA GLN A 179 -12.25 38.32 2.55
C GLN A 179 -13.62 37.66 2.30
N ILE A 180 -14.40 38.16 1.35
CA ILE A 180 -15.72 37.62 1.02
C ILE A 180 -15.59 36.60 -0.11
N PRO A 181 -16.08 35.35 0.09
CA PRO A 181 -16.07 34.31 -0.94
C PRO A 181 -16.86 34.68 -2.17
N GLU A 182 -16.38 34.31 -3.36
CA GLU A 182 -17.03 34.64 -4.66
C GLU A 182 -18.52 34.32 -4.75
N PRO A 183 -19.07 33.21 -4.22
CA PRO A 183 -20.49 32.93 -4.22
C PRO A 183 -21.30 33.98 -3.47
N ILE A 184 -20.76 34.52 -2.37
CA ILE A 184 -21.44 35.58 -1.59
C ILE A 184 -21.37 36.94 -2.32
N LYS A 185 -20.25 37.24 -2.99
CA LYS A 185 -20.14 38.45 -3.81
C LYS A 185 -21.18 38.48 -4.92
N GLN A 186 -21.40 37.36 -5.62
CA GLN A 186 -22.42 37.25 -6.66
C GLN A 186 -23.84 37.55 -6.13
N ILE A 187 -24.15 37.05 -4.94
CA ILE A 187 -25.43 37.28 -4.29
C ILE A 187 -25.57 38.76 -3.88
N LEU A 188 -24.51 39.35 -3.34
CA LEU A 188 -24.50 40.78 -3.01
C LEU A 188 -24.64 41.65 -4.25
N GLN A 189 -24.07 41.27 -5.39
CA GLN A 189 -24.25 41.94 -6.66
C GLN A 189 -25.70 41.84 -7.16
N GLN A 190 -26.30 40.65 -7.10
CA GLN A 190 -27.72 40.48 -7.45
C GLN A 190 -28.66 41.21 -6.51
N ALA A 191 -28.30 41.31 -5.23
CA ALA A 191 -29.07 42.04 -4.21
C ALA A 191 -29.12 43.56 -4.47
N LYS A 192 -28.16 44.14 -5.23
CA LYS A 192 -28.23 45.54 -5.68
C LYS A 192 -29.48 45.82 -6.54
N THR A 193 -29.87 44.82 -7.35
CA THR A 193 -31.00 44.96 -8.28
C THR A 193 -32.29 44.36 -7.69
N ASN A 194 -32.15 43.30 -6.90
CA ASN A 194 -33.29 42.61 -6.24
C ASN A 194 -32.95 42.21 -4.80
N PRO A 195 -33.40 43.01 -3.79
CA PRO A 195 -33.16 42.73 -2.39
C PRO A 195 -33.74 41.40 -1.91
N GLN A 196 -34.75 40.85 -2.61
CA GLN A 196 -35.38 39.57 -2.29
C GLN A 196 -34.40 38.40 -2.37
N VAL A 197 -33.45 38.45 -3.32
CA VAL A 197 -32.40 37.41 -3.50
C VAL A 197 -31.59 37.23 -2.25
N LEU A 198 -31.32 38.29 -1.50
CA LEU A 198 -30.60 38.21 -0.24
C LEU A 198 -31.42 37.52 0.86
N GLN A 199 -32.74 37.79 0.94
CA GLN A 199 -33.62 37.13 1.88
C GLN A 199 -33.78 35.66 1.55
N ASP A 200 -33.93 35.31 0.29
CA ASP A 200 -34.03 33.92 -0.18
C ASP A 200 -32.72 33.14 0.10
N PHE A 201 -31.59 33.79 -0.11
CA PHE A 201 -30.30 33.21 0.25
C PHE A 201 -30.17 32.92 1.74
N LEU A 202 -30.50 33.92 2.58
CA LEU A 202 -30.45 33.74 4.04
C LEU A 202 -31.41 32.65 4.53
N ASN A 203 -32.61 32.61 3.96
CA ASN A 203 -33.60 31.59 4.34
C ASN A 203 -33.20 30.19 3.90
N ASN A 204 -32.60 30.05 2.72
CA ASN A 204 -32.28 28.77 2.14
C ASN A 204 -30.87 28.26 2.54
N GLN A 205 -29.92 29.18 2.78
CA GLN A 205 -28.52 28.81 3.01
C GLN A 205 -28.10 28.74 4.48
N LEU A 206 -28.77 29.53 5.35
CA LEU A 206 -28.47 29.62 6.78
C LEU A 206 -29.51 28.88 7.65
N ASN A 207 -30.37 28.08 7.07
CA ASN A 207 -31.27 27.22 7.82
C ASN A 207 -30.48 26.05 8.44
N ALA A 208 -30.69 25.77 9.73
CA ALA A 208 -30.05 24.69 10.45
C ALA A 208 -30.18 23.34 9.74
N GLN A 209 -31.35 23.07 9.15
CA GLN A 209 -31.60 21.85 8.39
C GLN A 209 -30.74 21.78 7.11
N THR A 210 -30.67 22.89 6.33
CA THR A 210 -29.87 22.94 5.11
C THR A 210 -28.38 22.80 5.40
N LEU A 211 -27.88 23.38 6.49
CA LEU A 211 -26.50 23.23 6.94
C LEU A 211 -26.21 21.77 7.35
N ALA A 212 -27.15 21.16 8.07
CA ALA A 212 -27.03 19.74 8.43
C ALA A 212 -27.05 18.83 7.21
N ASP A 213 -27.94 19.05 6.27
CA ASP A 213 -28.03 18.24 5.04
C ASP A 213 -26.74 18.32 4.22
N ARG A 214 -26.13 19.50 4.13
CA ARG A 214 -24.82 19.67 3.47
C ARG A 214 -23.71 18.92 4.22
N GLU A 215 -23.68 19.03 5.52
CA GLU A 215 -22.68 18.33 6.32
C GLU A 215 -22.86 16.81 6.23
N LEU A 216 -24.10 16.31 6.25
CA LEU A 216 -24.41 14.91 6.01
C LEU A 216 -23.97 14.45 4.60
N GLN A 217 -24.22 15.27 3.58
CA GLN A 217 -23.75 14.97 2.23
C GLN A 217 -22.21 14.94 2.16
N ARG A 218 -21.53 15.86 2.86
CA ARG A 218 -20.07 15.88 2.95
C ARG A 218 -19.55 14.60 3.60
N ILE A 219 -20.09 14.21 4.77
CA ILE A 219 -19.69 13.00 5.47
C ILE A 219 -19.89 11.76 4.60
N ARG A 220 -21.02 11.66 3.88
CA ARG A 220 -21.31 10.54 2.97
C ARG A 220 -20.35 10.50 1.79
N SER A 221 -20.01 11.65 1.21
CA SER A 221 -19.03 11.75 0.12
C SER A 221 -17.63 11.38 0.59
N GLU A 222 -17.20 11.88 1.76
CA GLU A 222 -15.91 11.52 2.36
C GLU A 222 -15.82 10.02 2.67
N ARG A 223 -16.89 9.44 3.22
CA ARG A 223 -17.01 7.99 3.43
C ARG A 223 -16.86 7.23 2.12
N GLN A 224 -17.61 7.58 1.09
CA GLN A 224 -17.57 6.91 -0.21
C GLN A 224 -16.17 6.98 -0.84
N ASN A 225 -15.54 8.14 -0.79
CA ASN A 225 -14.17 8.32 -1.27
C ASN A 225 -13.16 7.47 -0.48
N ALA A 226 -13.30 7.40 0.84
CA ALA A 226 -12.43 6.59 1.69
C ALA A 226 -12.63 5.08 1.45
N GLU A 227 -13.87 4.63 1.26
CA GLU A 227 -14.20 3.25 0.88
C GLU A 227 -13.60 2.88 -0.48
N GLU A 228 -13.71 3.77 -1.47
CA GLU A 228 -13.14 3.56 -2.80
C GLU A 228 -11.61 3.50 -2.77
N GLN A 229 -10.95 4.42 -2.08
CA GLN A 229 -9.49 4.40 -1.89
C GLN A 229 -9.03 3.11 -1.20
N THR A 230 -9.77 2.65 -0.19
CA THR A 230 -9.47 1.40 0.51
C THR A 230 -9.58 0.19 -0.43
N ASN A 231 -10.62 0.16 -1.27
CA ASN A 231 -10.82 -0.89 -2.27
C ASN A 231 -9.72 -0.88 -3.34
N GLN A 232 -9.37 0.28 -3.85
CA GLN A 232 -8.29 0.44 -4.84
C GLN A 232 -6.92 0.05 -4.25
N ALA A 233 -6.62 0.46 -3.02
CA ALA A 233 -5.39 0.09 -2.33
C ALA A 233 -5.28 -1.43 -2.11
N ALA A 234 -6.38 -2.08 -1.70
CA ALA A 234 -6.44 -3.52 -1.53
C ALA A 234 -6.22 -4.26 -2.86
N LEU A 235 -6.87 -3.81 -3.94
CA LEU A 235 -6.70 -4.38 -5.27
C LEU A 235 -5.26 -4.22 -5.77
N LYS A 236 -4.71 -3.02 -5.66
CA LYS A 236 -3.33 -2.71 -6.07
C LYS A 236 -2.32 -3.58 -5.30
N SER A 237 -2.45 -3.67 -3.98
CA SER A 237 -1.59 -4.52 -3.15
C SER A 237 -1.73 -6.00 -3.50
N GLY A 238 -2.96 -6.47 -3.72
CA GLY A 238 -3.23 -7.85 -4.13
C GLY A 238 -2.55 -8.22 -5.46
N ILE A 239 -2.64 -7.34 -6.45
CA ILE A 239 -2.01 -7.57 -7.76
C ILE A 239 -0.49 -7.43 -7.65
N GLN A 240 0.00 -6.33 -7.12
CA GLN A 240 1.43 -6.02 -7.11
C GLN A 240 2.22 -7.02 -6.24
N THR A 241 1.89 -7.13 -4.98
CA THR A 241 2.60 -8.02 -4.05
C THR A 241 2.28 -9.49 -4.33
N GLY A 242 1.02 -9.80 -4.70
CA GLY A 242 0.62 -11.16 -5.04
C GLY A 242 1.34 -11.70 -6.27
N SER A 243 1.42 -10.93 -7.37
CA SER A 243 2.15 -11.35 -8.56
C SER A 243 3.65 -11.50 -8.29
N SER A 244 4.24 -10.55 -7.57
CA SER A 244 5.66 -10.63 -7.16
C SER A 244 5.94 -11.86 -6.31
N THR A 245 5.05 -12.19 -5.37
CA THR A 245 5.16 -13.38 -4.53
C THR A 245 5.16 -14.67 -5.36
N LEU A 246 4.24 -14.78 -6.34
CA LEU A 246 4.19 -15.93 -7.24
C LEU A 246 5.44 -16.03 -8.11
N LEU A 247 5.91 -14.93 -8.68
CA LEU A 247 7.12 -14.92 -9.49
C LEU A 247 8.35 -15.34 -8.68
N LEU A 248 8.49 -14.87 -7.45
CA LEU A 248 9.54 -15.29 -6.54
C LEU A 248 9.42 -16.78 -6.19
N ALA A 249 8.21 -17.27 -5.87
CA ALA A 249 7.97 -18.68 -5.61
C ALA A 249 8.39 -19.56 -6.79
N LEU A 250 8.00 -19.19 -8.01
CA LEU A 250 8.38 -19.89 -9.24
C LEU A 250 9.90 -19.84 -9.48
N GLY A 251 10.50 -18.64 -9.39
CA GLY A 251 11.94 -18.46 -9.59
C GLY A 251 12.79 -19.31 -8.63
N TYR A 252 12.49 -19.23 -7.35
CA TYR A 252 13.19 -20.01 -6.33
C TYR A 252 12.95 -21.52 -6.47
N SER A 253 11.71 -21.93 -6.77
CA SER A 253 11.38 -23.34 -6.96
C SER A 253 12.09 -23.92 -8.17
N LEU A 254 12.17 -23.17 -9.28
CA LEU A 254 12.90 -23.59 -10.48
C LEU A 254 14.41 -23.69 -10.22
N ILE A 255 15.02 -22.71 -9.55
CA ILE A 255 16.44 -22.75 -9.18
C ILE A 255 16.72 -23.95 -8.28
N GLY A 256 15.93 -24.12 -7.21
CA GLY A 256 16.08 -25.23 -6.28
C GLY A 256 15.93 -26.60 -6.94
N TRP A 257 14.84 -26.79 -7.69
CA TRP A 257 14.52 -28.06 -8.35
C TRP A 257 15.53 -28.43 -9.43
N THR A 258 15.81 -27.52 -10.35
CA THR A 258 16.75 -27.76 -11.47
C THR A 258 18.16 -27.99 -10.93
N GLY A 259 18.59 -27.22 -9.94
CA GLY A 259 19.89 -27.36 -9.33
C GLY A 259 20.06 -28.66 -8.56
N LEU A 260 19.11 -29.08 -7.72
CA LEU A 260 19.14 -30.35 -7.00
C LEU A 260 19.10 -31.56 -7.95
N LYS A 261 18.35 -31.43 -9.05
CA LYS A 261 18.33 -32.45 -10.10
C LYS A 261 19.67 -32.57 -10.82
N SER A 262 20.33 -31.44 -11.16
CA SER A 262 21.63 -31.43 -11.83
C SER A 262 22.76 -32.01 -10.97
N LEU A 263 22.68 -31.84 -9.65
CA LEU A 263 23.62 -32.42 -8.71
C LEU A 263 23.33 -33.91 -8.41
N GLY A 264 22.29 -34.51 -8.99
CA GLY A 264 21.95 -35.91 -8.84
C GLY A 264 21.27 -36.29 -7.53
N TYR A 265 20.87 -35.29 -6.71
CA TYR A 265 20.17 -35.54 -5.43
C TYR A 265 18.71 -35.94 -5.62
N VAL A 266 18.09 -35.57 -6.74
CA VAL A 266 16.73 -35.96 -7.11
C VAL A 266 16.77 -36.92 -8.28
N LYS A 267 16.68 -38.23 -8.00
CA LYS A 267 16.51 -39.26 -9.03
C LYS A 267 15.03 -39.40 -9.33
N LEU A 268 14.54 -38.87 -10.46
CA LEU A 268 13.26 -39.31 -11.01
C LEU A 268 13.40 -40.79 -11.39
N GLY A 269 12.59 -41.63 -10.75
CA GLY A 269 12.57 -43.08 -11.04
C GLY A 269 12.48 -43.30 -12.55
N ARG A 270 13.55 -43.86 -13.14
CA ARG A 270 13.51 -44.40 -14.49
C ARG A 270 12.42 -45.46 -14.48
N ARG A 271 11.28 -45.21 -15.14
CA ARG A 271 10.36 -46.29 -15.53
C ARG A 271 11.20 -47.32 -16.27
N LYS A 272 11.43 -48.49 -15.70
CA LYS A 272 11.93 -49.64 -16.42
C LYS A 272 10.98 -49.88 -17.59
N GLN A 273 11.41 -49.59 -18.81
CA GLN A 273 10.78 -50.16 -19.98
C GLN A 273 10.98 -51.65 -19.86
N ALA A 274 9.89 -52.35 -19.54
CA ALA A 274 9.81 -53.79 -19.71
C ALA A 274 9.96 -54.10 -21.21
N ARG A 275 10.99 -54.85 -21.53
CA ARG A 275 11.13 -55.54 -22.82
C ARG A 275 10.21 -56.75 -22.83
#